data_c291ee8d053fb7da7e9c6bbe01ef2fc5
#
_entry.id   c291ee8d053fb7da7e9c6bbe01ef2fc5
#
_cell.length_a   1.000
_cell.length_b   1.000
_cell.length_c   1.000
_cell.angle_alpha   90.00
_cell.angle_beta   90.00
_cell.angle_gamma   90.00
#
_symmetry.space_group_name_H-M   'P 1'
#
loop_
_entity.id
_entity.type
_entity.pdbx_description
1 polymer ?
#
loop_
_entity_poly.entity_id
_entity_poly.type
_entity_poly.pdbx_seq_one_letter_code
_entity_poly.pdbx_strand_id
1 'polypeptide(L)'
;MKRTNQFIILAIVAMFAFSTPAEAQWGSLINKARKAAGIKTKQEKAADEQKRRQDSIQLAIKSITPTIPQAAESGAPIAIKWGEMQIGTWDPVKLEIVFNQTYDEGEFAGQRVSYKLDPATGKFTSKNGTPKGSISNDGTIESPNLGTLKFNPETGKIVMNNEVIGEATMLKASCYGTTVGSYSGHVSPLLVAYTFIGALVSSNQVTAWKEAKAKREIEAAERAARAREEAKAREEAQKKEWAELNVTIESGNFSTIGRVRGGTVEDSSFRTIGRIKPDGTVEDGSFRTIGRIKGNTVEDGSFRTIGRFDGRTFEDSSFRTVGRFSGGTVEDSSFRTIGRIKGTTNKTVVAACFYLFFFKDQLNNK
;
A
#
# COMPACT_ATOMS: atom_id res chain seq x y z
N MET A 1 5.51 -7.10 -32.57
CA MET A 1 5.14 -7.67 -31.27
C MET A 1 4.85 -6.55 -30.25
N LYS A 2 3.71 -5.82 -30.40
CA LYS A 2 3.30 -4.68 -29.52
C LYS A 2 1.85 -4.79 -29.01
N ARG A 3 1.28 -6.00 -28.89
CA ARG A 3 -0.14 -6.18 -28.55
C ARG A 3 -0.42 -6.98 -27.27
N THR A 4 0.58 -7.48 -26.54
CA THR A 4 0.37 -8.39 -25.40
C THR A 4 0.21 -7.67 -24.04
N ASN A 5 0.66 -6.43 -23.89
CA ASN A 5 0.59 -5.73 -22.60
C ASN A 5 -0.72 -4.92 -22.37
N GLN A 6 -1.55 -4.73 -23.39
CA GLN A 6 -2.85 -4.06 -23.23
C GLN A 6 -3.96 -4.99 -22.71
N PHE A 7 -3.83 -6.31 -22.90
CA PHE A 7 -4.85 -7.27 -22.45
C PHE A 7 -4.81 -7.57 -20.95
N ILE A 8 -3.67 -7.40 -20.28
CA ILE A 8 -3.57 -7.66 -18.84
C ILE A 8 -4.20 -6.53 -18.01
N ILE A 9 -4.14 -5.28 -18.50
CA ILE A 9 -4.78 -4.14 -17.83
C ILE A 9 -6.30 -4.17 -18.00
N LEU A 10 -6.82 -4.66 -19.13
CA LEU A 10 -8.26 -4.78 -19.34
C LEU A 10 -8.89 -5.92 -18.53
N ALA A 11 -8.16 -7.00 -18.23
CA ALA A 11 -8.66 -8.13 -17.45
C ALA A 11 -8.85 -7.80 -15.96
N ILE A 12 -8.09 -6.85 -15.41
CA ILE A 12 -8.22 -6.42 -14.01
C ILE A 12 -9.42 -5.48 -13.81
N VAL A 13 -9.84 -4.75 -14.83
CA VAL A 13 -11.02 -3.87 -14.78
C VAL A 13 -12.34 -4.65 -14.96
N ALA A 14 -12.31 -5.81 -15.63
CA ALA A 14 -13.51 -6.61 -15.88
C ALA A 14 -13.95 -7.50 -14.71
N MET A 15 -13.15 -7.68 -13.66
CA MET A 15 -13.52 -8.51 -12.49
C MET A 15 -14.29 -7.79 -11.38
N PHE A 16 -14.60 -6.51 -11.55
CA PHE A 16 -15.40 -5.72 -10.59
C PHE A 16 -16.81 -5.38 -11.06
N ALA A 17 -17.33 -6.03 -12.10
CA ALA A 17 -18.62 -5.71 -12.70
C ALA A 17 -19.64 -6.85 -12.58
N PHE A 18 -19.90 -7.34 -11.37
CA PHE A 18 -21.12 -8.09 -11.06
C PHE A 18 -21.69 -7.67 -9.72
N SER A 19 -22.16 -6.44 -9.64
CA SER A 19 -23.17 -6.00 -8.70
C SER A 19 -24.47 -5.75 -9.47
N THR A 20 -25.60 -6.04 -8.81
CA THR A 20 -26.96 -6.01 -9.40
C THR A 20 -27.29 -4.68 -10.08
N PRO A 21 -28.17 -4.65 -11.10
CA PRO A 21 -28.41 -3.46 -11.95
C PRO A 21 -28.86 -2.20 -11.20
N ALA A 22 -29.45 -2.32 -10.02
CA ALA A 22 -29.94 -1.18 -9.25
C ALA A 22 -28.82 -0.40 -8.52
N GLU A 23 -27.81 -1.09 -7.96
CA GLU A 23 -26.68 -0.42 -7.28
C GLU A 23 -25.75 0.30 -8.27
N ALA A 24 -25.61 -0.24 -9.49
CA ALA A 24 -24.81 0.39 -10.54
C ALA A 24 -25.43 1.72 -11.01
N GLN A 25 -26.76 1.85 -11.03
CA GLN A 25 -27.42 3.10 -11.43
C GLN A 25 -27.24 4.21 -10.38
N TRP A 26 -27.35 3.90 -9.09
CA TRP A 26 -27.15 4.90 -8.02
C TRP A 26 -25.69 5.34 -7.89
N GLY A 27 -24.74 4.41 -8.01
CA GLY A 27 -23.31 4.74 -8.04
C GLY A 27 -22.95 5.66 -9.22
N SER A 28 -23.55 5.43 -10.38
CA SER A 28 -23.37 6.26 -11.58
C SER A 28 -23.94 7.68 -11.39
N LEU A 29 -25.13 7.82 -10.79
CA LEU A 29 -25.78 9.11 -10.49
C LEU A 29 -25.01 9.92 -9.44
N ILE A 30 -24.56 9.28 -8.36
CA ILE A 30 -23.72 9.91 -7.32
C ILE A 30 -22.39 10.38 -7.93
N ASN A 31 -21.76 9.59 -8.78
CA ASN A 31 -20.52 9.96 -9.45
C ASN A 31 -20.72 11.09 -10.47
N LYS A 32 -21.86 11.12 -11.20
CA LYS A 32 -22.23 12.25 -12.08
C LYS A 32 -22.47 13.53 -11.29
N ALA A 33 -23.19 13.45 -10.17
CA ALA A 33 -23.45 14.62 -9.30
C ALA A 33 -22.15 15.17 -8.67
N ARG A 34 -21.25 14.29 -8.22
CA ARG A 34 -19.92 14.67 -7.70
C ARG A 34 -19.05 15.32 -8.77
N LYS A 35 -19.06 14.76 -9.99
CA LYS A 35 -18.28 15.29 -11.13
C LYS A 35 -18.82 16.67 -11.57
N ALA A 36 -20.13 16.86 -11.54
CA ALA A 36 -20.78 18.16 -11.81
C ALA A 36 -20.46 19.20 -10.72
N ALA A 37 -20.33 18.77 -9.46
CA ALA A 37 -19.97 19.62 -8.33
C ALA A 37 -18.45 19.84 -8.16
N GLY A 38 -17.60 19.26 -9.03
CA GLY A 38 -16.14 19.37 -8.94
C GLY A 38 -15.52 18.72 -7.70
N ILE A 39 -16.27 17.85 -6.99
CA ILE A 39 -15.82 17.20 -5.75
C ILE A 39 -15.08 15.91 -6.09
N LYS A 40 -13.77 15.92 -5.92
CA LYS A 40 -12.92 14.73 -6.11
C LYS A 40 -13.02 13.79 -4.92
N THR A 41 -13.08 12.48 -5.20
CA THR A 41 -13.01 11.44 -4.16
C THR A 41 -11.65 11.44 -3.46
N LYS A 42 -11.55 10.81 -2.29
CA LYS A 42 -10.26 10.66 -1.57
C LYS A 42 -9.23 9.90 -2.43
N GLN A 43 -9.67 8.94 -3.24
CA GLN A 43 -8.82 8.20 -4.18
C GLN A 43 -8.36 9.06 -5.36
N GLU A 44 -9.24 9.88 -5.95
CA GLU A 44 -8.86 10.80 -7.03
C GLU A 44 -7.91 11.89 -6.54
N LYS A 45 -8.10 12.41 -5.31
CA LYS A 45 -7.16 13.35 -4.69
C LYS A 45 -5.78 12.73 -4.46
N ALA A 46 -5.74 11.48 -3.96
CA ALA A 46 -4.50 10.75 -3.77
C ALA A 46 -3.79 10.44 -5.10
N ALA A 47 -4.55 10.06 -6.14
CA ALA A 47 -4.02 9.84 -7.48
C ALA A 47 -3.47 11.12 -8.11
N ASP A 48 -4.17 12.25 -7.96
CA ASP A 48 -3.70 13.57 -8.42
C ASP A 48 -2.44 14.02 -7.68
N GLU A 49 -2.36 13.78 -6.37
CA GLU A 49 -1.18 14.12 -5.58
C GLU A 49 0.01 13.24 -5.98
N GLN A 50 -0.22 11.96 -6.21
CA GLN A 50 0.80 11.03 -6.71
C GLN A 50 1.26 11.43 -8.11
N LYS A 51 0.33 11.82 -8.99
CA LYS A 51 0.63 12.34 -10.32
C LYS A 51 1.43 13.66 -10.24
N ARG A 52 1.02 14.60 -9.39
CA ARG A 52 1.78 15.87 -9.18
C ARG A 52 3.19 15.61 -8.66
N ARG A 53 3.37 14.66 -7.74
CA ARG A 53 4.71 14.23 -7.27
C ARG A 53 5.52 13.62 -8.39
N GLN A 54 4.91 12.76 -9.23
CA GLN A 54 5.55 12.17 -10.40
C GLN A 54 5.90 13.24 -11.45
N ASP A 55 4.99 14.16 -11.74
CA ASP A 55 5.21 15.27 -12.70
C ASP A 55 6.30 16.22 -12.19
N SER A 56 6.36 16.52 -10.88
CA SER A 56 7.44 17.32 -10.27
C SER A 56 8.79 16.60 -10.35
N ILE A 57 8.81 15.28 -10.12
CA ILE A 57 10.01 14.45 -10.29
C ILE A 57 10.44 14.42 -11.75
N GLN A 58 9.50 14.27 -12.69
CA GLN A 58 9.79 14.27 -14.13
C GLN A 58 10.26 15.64 -14.62
N LEU A 59 9.70 16.75 -14.10
CA LEU A 59 10.17 18.11 -14.41
C LEU A 59 11.59 18.34 -13.86
N ALA A 60 11.89 17.88 -12.66
CA ALA A 60 13.24 17.92 -12.10
C ALA A 60 14.22 17.05 -12.90
N ILE A 61 13.78 15.91 -13.41
CA ILE A 61 14.59 15.00 -14.24
C ILE A 61 14.78 15.58 -15.65
N LYS A 62 13.77 16.20 -16.26
CA LYS A 62 13.86 16.85 -17.58
C LYS A 62 14.86 18.01 -17.64
N SER A 63 15.15 18.65 -16.51
CA SER A 63 16.18 19.70 -16.41
C SER A 63 17.61 19.16 -16.27
N ILE A 64 17.76 17.82 -16.09
CA ILE A 64 19.06 17.17 -15.89
C ILE A 64 19.44 16.48 -17.20
N THR A 65 20.04 17.21 -18.12
CA THR A 65 20.77 16.58 -19.23
C THR A 65 21.86 15.68 -18.63
N PRO A 66 22.07 14.44 -19.12
CA PRO A 66 23.18 13.61 -18.65
C PRO A 66 24.47 14.27 -19.13
N THR A 67 25.07 15.09 -18.27
CA THR A 67 26.32 15.77 -18.59
C THR A 67 27.46 15.12 -17.85
N ILE A 68 28.57 14.94 -18.53
CA ILE A 68 29.84 14.61 -17.91
C ILE A 68 30.11 15.69 -16.86
N PRO A 69 30.35 15.34 -15.58
CA PRO A 69 30.68 16.31 -14.55
C PRO A 69 31.84 17.19 -14.96
N GLN A 70 31.69 18.50 -14.78
CA GLN A 70 32.74 19.48 -14.96
C GLN A 70 33.35 19.82 -13.59
N ALA A 71 34.63 20.23 -13.57
CA ALA A 71 35.28 20.63 -12.34
C ALA A 71 34.55 21.82 -11.70
N ALA A 72 34.23 21.70 -10.43
CA ALA A 72 33.68 22.80 -9.65
C ALA A 72 34.80 23.77 -9.24
N GLU A 73 34.47 25.05 -9.15
CA GLU A 73 35.45 26.07 -8.68
C GLU A 73 35.83 25.84 -7.21
N SER A 74 34.90 25.35 -6.41
CA SER A 74 35.09 25.00 -5.01
C SER A 74 34.12 23.87 -4.59
N GLY A 75 34.47 23.14 -3.55
CA GLY A 75 33.58 22.13 -2.98
C GLY A 75 34.33 21.16 -2.06
N ALA A 76 33.68 20.70 -1.01
CA ALA A 76 34.20 19.66 -0.16
C ALA A 76 33.96 18.27 -0.81
N PRO A 77 34.84 17.29 -0.58
CA PRO A 77 34.64 15.93 -1.02
C PRO A 77 33.33 15.35 -0.46
N ILE A 78 32.58 14.68 -1.34
CA ILE A 78 31.27 14.07 -1.04
C ILE A 78 31.50 12.59 -0.72
N ALA A 79 31.04 12.11 0.45
CA ALA A 79 31.24 10.74 0.84
C ALA A 79 30.43 9.78 -0.04
N ILE A 80 31.06 8.65 -0.40
CA ILE A 80 30.50 7.52 -1.13
C ILE A 80 30.28 6.39 -0.12
N LYS A 81 29.04 5.87 -0.07
CA LYS A 81 28.64 4.82 0.86
C LYS A 81 28.15 3.58 0.12
N TRP A 82 28.50 2.41 0.65
CA TRP A 82 27.92 1.12 0.30
C TRP A 82 27.15 0.60 1.53
N GLY A 83 25.82 0.64 1.47
CA GLY A 83 24.99 0.55 2.67
C GLY A 83 25.31 1.71 3.62
N GLU A 84 25.62 1.39 4.87
CA GLU A 84 26.00 2.39 5.89
C GLU A 84 27.50 2.70 5.92
N MET A 85 28.32 1.87 5.25
CA MET A 85 29.78 2.00 5.29
C MET A 85 30.26 3.01 4.26
N GLN A 86 31.07 3.96 4.70
CA GLN A 86 31.77 4.87 3.78
C GLN A 86 32.93 4.12 3.11
N ILE A 87 32.87 4.00 1.78
CA ILE A 87 33.87 3.31 0.96
C ILE A 87 34.82 4.25 0.24
N GLY A 88 34.52 5.54 0.21
CA GLY A 88 35.36 6.55 -0.48
C GLY A 88 34.76 7.93 -0.46
N THR A 89 35.29 8.79 -1.33
CA THR A 89 34.84 10.15 -1.55
C THR A 89 34.90 10.52 -3.03
N TRP A 90 34.01 11.40 -3.48
CA TRP A 90 34.08 12.12 -4.74
C TRP A 90 34.57 13.53 -4.47
N ASP A 91 35.64 13.95 -5.13
CA ASP A 91 36.15 15.31 -5.11
C ASP A 91 35.68 16.04 -6.38
N PRO A 92 34.72 16.98 -6.28
CA PRO A 92 34.16 17.65 -7.46
C PRO A 92 35.12 18.69 -8.08
N VAL A 93 36.13 19.13 -7.34
CA VAL A 93 37.15 20.08 -7.84
C VAL A 93 38.20 19.35 -8.64
N LYS A 94 38.67 18.20 -8.15
CA LYS A 94 39.67 17.38 -8.82
C LYS A 94 39.08 16.40 -9.84
N LEU A 95 37.75 16.23 -9.85
CA LEU A 95 37.05 15.21 -10.61
C LEU A 95 37.56 13.81 -10.33
N GLU A 96 37.74 13.49 -9.05
CA GLU A 96 38.38 12.25 -8.62
C GLU A 96 37.51 11.48 -7.62
N ILE A 97 37.32 10.19 -7.88
CA ILE A 97 36.79 9.23 -6.91
C ILE A 97 37.98 8.64 -6.16
N VAL A 98 38.03 8.78 -4.85
CA VAL A 98 39.05 8.20 -3.98
C VAL A 98 38.40 7.14 -3.09
N PHE A 99 38.82 5.88 -3.22
CA PHE A 99 38.33 4.79 -2.40
C PHE A 99 39.15 4.64 -1.12
N ASN A 100 38.54 4.08 -0.08
CA ASN A 100 39.27 3.74 1.17
C ASN A 100 40.24 2.57 1.01
N GLN A 101 40.03 1.71 -0.02
CA GLN A 101 40.91 0.64 -0.38
C GLN A 101 42.25 1.19 -0.91
N THR A 102 43.35 0.51 -0.60
CA THR A 102 44.71 0.82 -1.07
C THR A 102 45.14 -0.16 -2.17
N TYR A 103 46.14 0.23 -2.95
CA TYR A 103 46.84 -0.69 -3.84
C TYR A 103 47.70 -1.63 -2.98
N ASP A 104 47.61 -2.92 -3.24
CA ASP A 104 48.35 -3.93 -2.49
C ASP A 104 49.81 -4.07 -2.96
N GLU A 105 50.07 -3.82 -4.27
CA GLU A 105 51.35 -4.05 -4.91
C GLU A 105 51.70 -2.95 -5.93
N GLY A 106 52.96 -2.89 -6.36
CA GLY A 106 53.48 -2.00 -7.38
C GLY A 106 53.90 -0.62 -6.87
N GLU A 107 54.18 0.31 -7.79
CA GLU A 107 54.69 1.67 -7.50
C GLU A 107 53.76 2.48 -6.57
N PHE A 108 52.46 2.16 -6.57
CA PHE A 108 51.45 2.84 -5.77
C PHE A 108 51.03 2.06 -4.53
N ALA A 109 51.75 0.98 -4.14
CA ALA A 109 51.44 0.19 -2.96
C ALA A 109 51.25 1.05 -1.71
N GLY A 110 50.19 0.77 -0.92
CA GLY A 110 49.80 1.54 0.26
C GLY A 110 49.09 2.86 -0.01
N GLN A 111 49.00 3.33 -1.26
CA GLN A 111 48.24 4.51 -1.63
C GLN A 111 46.77 4.16 -1.90
N ARG A 112 45.88 5.11 -1.64
CA ARG A 112 44.43 4.89 -1.91
C ARG A 112 44.17 4.73 -3.40
N VAL A 113 43.29 3.78 -3.72
CA VAL A 113 42.79 3.59 -5.09
C VAL A 113 41.98 4.81 -5.49
N SER A 114 42.29 5.41 -6.62
CA SER A 114 41.54 6.52 -7.15
C SER A 114 41.29 6.43 -8.65
N TYR A 115 40.18 7.00 -9.08
CA TYR A 115 39.77 7.11 -10.48
C TYR A 115 39.53 8.59 -10.82
N LYS A 116 40.38 9.13 -11.69
CA LYS A 116 40.26 10.50 -12.17
C LYS A 116 39.45 10.57 -13.44
N LEU A 117 38.45 11.43 -13.47
CA LEU A 117 37.61 11.74 -14.63
C LEU A 117 38.29 12.80 -15.49
N ASP A 118 38.42 12.52 -16.78
CA ASP A 118 38.69 13.52 -17.79
C ASP A 118 37.35 14.14 -18.28
N PRO A 119 37.04 15.41 -18.01
CA PRO A 119 35.76 16.02 -18.35
C PRO A 119 35.56 16.22 -19.85
N ALA A 120 36.64 16.22 -20.65
CA ALA A 120 36.57 16.37 -22.09
C ALA A 120 36.15 15.09 -22.78
N THR A 121 36.63 13.95 -22.30
CA THR A 121 36.41 12.63 -22.92
C THR A 121 35.44 11.73 -22.13
N GLY A 122 35.14 12.09 -20.88
CA GLY A 122 34.33 11.27 -19.96
C GLY A 122 35.03 9.99 -19.48
N LYS A 123 36.35 9.84 -19.75
CA LYS A 123 37.10 8.65 -19.36
C LYS A 123 37.56 8.70 -17.90
N PHE A 124 37.41 7.58 -17.21
CA PHE A 124 38.02 7.38 -15.89
C PHE A 124 39.31 6.63 -16.02
N THR A 125 40.34 7.12 -15.35
CA THR A 125 41.69 6.52 -15.36
C THR A 125 42.18 6.39 -13.90
N SER A 126 42.67 5.22 -13.54
CA SER A 126 43.30 5.01 -12.23
C SER A 126 44.64 5.71 -12.16
N LYS A 127 45.21 5.84 -10.95
CA LYS A 127 46.46 6.54 -10.69
C LYS A 127 47.65 5.94 -11.48
N ASN A 128 47.63 4.64 -11.75
CA ASN A 128 48.63 3.95 -12.57
C ASN A 128 48.35 4.01 -14.08
N GLY A 129 47.43 4.87 -14.54
CA GLY A 129 47.10 5.03 -15.96
C GLY A 129 46.14 3.99 -16.53
N THR A 130 45.68 3.00 -15.75
CA THR A 130 44.76 1.97 -16.24
C THR A 130 43.38 2.55 -16.48
N PRO A 131 42.76 2.35 -17.66
CA PRO A 131 41.38 2.76 -17.93
C PRO A 131 40.40 2.06 -16.98
N LYS A 132 39.42 2.81 -16.46
CA LYS A 132 38.38 2.34 -15.53
C LYS A 132 36.98 2.55 -16.07
N GLY A 133 36.85 2.69 -17.39
CA GLY A 133 35.58 2.92 -18.09
C GLY A 133 35.38 4.38 -18.47
N SER A 134 34.15 4.69 -18.92
CA SER A 134 33.81 6.05 -19.32
C SER A 134 32.30 6.33 -19.18
N ILE A 135 31.97 7.61 -19.20
CA ILE A 135 30.60 8.12 -19.29
C ILE A 135 30.52 9.11 -20.45
N SER A 136 29.37 9.21 -21.09
CA SER A 136 29.15 10.17 -22.19
C SER A 136 27.82 10.92 -22.03
N ASN A 137 27.71 12.09 -22.67
CA ASN A 137 26.56 12.97 -22.56
C ASN A 137 25.27 12.36 -23.14
N ASP A 138 25.37 11.27 -23.91
CA ASP A 138 24.20 10.50 -24.39
C ASP A 138 23.72 9.44 -23.40
N GLY A 139 24.28 9.41 -22.19
CA GLY A 139 23.98 8.43 -21.14
C GLY A 139 24.69 7.09 -21.30
N THR A 140 25.62 6.94 -22.25
CA THR A 140 26.42 5.69 -22.35
C THR A 140 27.40 5.62 -21.20
N ILE A 141 27.51 4.45 -20.59
CA ILE A 141 28.50 4.10 -19.56
C ILE A 141 29.25 2.87 -20.06
N GLU A 142 30.56 3.01 -20.25
CA GLU A 142 31.43 1.85 -20.49
C GLU A 142 31.96 1.36 -19.16
N SER A 143 31.49 0.20 -18.75
CA SER A 143 31.86 -0.43 -17.48
C SER A 143 32.98 -1.42 -17.71
N PRO A 144 34.03 -1.43 -16.87
CA PRO A 144 35.09 -2.45 -16.95
C PRO A 144 34.59 -3.87 -16.59
N ASN A 145 33.48 -3.95 -15.85
CA ASN A 145 32.95 -5.20 -15.31
C ASN A 145 31.71 -5.72 -16.07
N LEU A 146 30.92 -4.82 -16.66
CA LEU A 146 29.59 -5.13 -17.22
C LEU A 146 29.48 -4.83 -18.72
N GLY A 147 30.52 -4.20 -19.35
CA GLY A 147 30.44 -3.74 -20.73
C GLY A 147 29.60 -2.45 -20.85
N THR A 148 28.92 -2.28 -21.95
CA THR A 148 28.15 -1.05 -22.26
C THR A 148 26.80 -1.03 -21.56
N LEU A 149 26.57 0.02 -20.79
CA LEU A 149 25.29 0.33 -20.15
C LEU A 149 24.72 1.62 -20.76
N LYS A 150 23.40 1.75 -20.70
CA LYS A 150 22.68 2.99 -21.08
C LYS A 150 21.93 3.53 -19.88
N PHE A 151 22.26 4.75 -19.48
CA PHE A 151 21.53 5.52 -18.50
C PHE A 151 20.51 6.43 -19.20
N ASN A 152 19.24 6.32 -18.81
CA ASN A 152 18.19 7.21 -19.29
C ASN A 152 17.96 8.33 -18.25
N PRO A 153 18.29 9.58 -18.56
CA PRO A 153 18.18 10.70 -17.63
C PRO A 153 16.72 11.05 -17.26
N GLU A 154 15.78 10.81 -18.18
CA GLU A 154 14.37 11.11 -17.94
C GLU A 154 13.73 10.16 -16.92
N THR A 155 14.16 8.91 -16.89
CA THR A 155 13.59 7.86 -16.04
C THR A 155 14.51 7.43 -14.90
N GLY A 156 15.79 7.85 -14.95
CA GLY A 156 16.82 7.37 -14.02
C GLY A 156 17.22 5.91 -14.23
N LYS A 157 16.70 5.24 -15.25
CA LYS A 157 16.90 3.80 -15.46
C LYS A 157 18.24 3.51 -16.12
N ILE A 158 18.83 2.37 -15.71
CA ILE A 158 20.07 1.82 -16.26
C ILE A 158 19.72 0.53 -17.00
N VAL A 159 20.11 0.48 -18.26
CA VAL A 159 19.79 -0.62 -19.18
C VAL A 159 21.10 -1.32 -19.59
N MET A 160 21.09 -2.64 -19.55
CA MET A 160 22.14 -3.53 -20.06
C MET A 160 21.48 -4.58 -20.97
N ASN A 161 21.97 -4.76 -22.19
CA ASN A 161 21.43 -5.75 -23.14
C ASN A 161 19.88 -5.65 -23.32
N ASN A 162 19.34 -4.43 -23.44
CA ASN A 162 17.91 -4.13 -23.53
C ASN A 162 17.08 -4.47 -22.28
N GLU A 163 17.68 -4.86 -21.18
CA GLU A 163 17.01 -5.11 -19.90
C GLU A 163 17.32 -3.97 -18.90
N VAL A 164 16.27 -3.50 -18.19
CA VAL A 164 16.46 -2.55 -17.08
C VAL A 164 17.03 -3.31 -15.90
N ILE A 165 18.30 -3.06 -15.60
CA ILE A 165 19.00 -3.70 -14.49
C ILE A 165 18.97 -2.85 -13.21
N GLY A 166 18.77 -1.53 -13.31
CA GLY A 166 18.83 -0.66 -12.14
C GLY A 166 18.30 0.75 -12.39
N GLU A 167 18.46 1.56 -11.38
CA GLU A 167 18.09 2.97 -11.38
C GLU A 167 19.16 3.79 -10.65
N ALA A 168 19.38 5.02 -11.10
CA ALA A 168 20.21 5.99 -10.39
C ALA A 168 19.49 7.34 -10.28
N THR A 169 19.66 7.97 -9.12
CA THR A 169 19.22 9.34 -8.81
C THR A 169 20.46 10.19 -8.50
N MET A 170 20.28 11.46 -8.16
CA MET A 170 21.38 12.33 -7.71
C MET A 170 22.05 11.88 -6.40
N LEU A 171 21.48 10.93 -5.68
CA LEU A 171 21.98 10.49 -4.37
C LEU A 171 22.37 9.01 -4.33
N LYS A 172 21.66 8.13 -5.04
CA LYS A 172 21.79 6.69 -4.88
C LYS A 172 21.54 5.92 -6.17
N ALA A 173 22.10 4.71 -6.23
CA ALA A 173 21.79 3.72 -7.26
C ALA A 173 21.24 2.43 -6.65
N SER A 174 20.39 1.76 -7.41
CA SER A 174 19.86 0.43 -7.11
C SER A 174 20.03 -0.51 -8.31
N CYS A 175 20.16 -1.80 -8.04
CA CYS A 175 20.19 -2.86 -9.04
C CYS A 175 19.16 -3.92 -8.67
N TYR A 176 18.24 -4.24 -9.58
CA TYR A 176 17.10 -5.13 -9.36
C TYR A 176 16.32 -4.85 -8.04
N GLY A 177 16.16 -3.55 -7.71
CA GLY A 177 15.49 -3.11 -6.50
C GLY A 177 16.32 -3.20 -5.21
N THR A 178 17.56 -3.65 -5.29
CA THR A 178 18.50 -3.62 -4.17
C THR A 178 19.32 -2.33 -4.23
N THR A 179 19.30 -1.52 -3.17
CA THR A 179 20.18 -0.33 -3.09
C THR A 179 21.63 -0.78 -3.05
N VAL A 180 22.40 -0.33 -4.02
CA VAL A 180 23.82 -0.65 -4.15
C VAL A 180 24.64 0.33 -3.31
N GLY A 181 24.39 1.63 -3.46
CA GLY A 181 25.11 2.63 -2.71
C GLY A 181 24.56 4.03 -2.87
N SER A 182 25.15 4.98 -2.15
CA SER A 182 24.73 6.38 -2.11
C SER A 182 25.88 7.36 -1.95
N TYR A 183 25.65 8.59 -2.38
CA TYR A 183 26.46 9.77 -2.04
C TYR A 183 25.84 10.52 -0.87
N SER A 184 26.65 11.17 -0.04
CA SER A 184 26.15 12.03 1.06
C SER A 184 25.66 13.39 0.59
N GLY A 185 25.85 13.74 -0.68
CA GLY A 185 25.44 14.98 -1.33
C GLY A 185 25.00 14.72 -2.77
N HIS A 186 24.39 15.75 -3.39
CA HIS A 186 23.90 15.65 -4.76
C HIS A 186 25.06 15.65 -5.77
N VAL A 187 25.06 14.66 -6.65
CA VAL A 187 25.98 14.55 -7.78
C VAL A 187 25.19 14.21 -9.05
N SER A 188 25.83 14.31 -10.21
CA SER A 188 25.18 13.89 -11.48
C SER A 188 24.69 12.44 -11.40
N PRO A 189 23.41 12.16 -11.75
CA PRO A 189 22.88 10.79 -11.76
C PRO A 189 23.68 9.84 -12.64
N LEU A 190 24.27 10.36 -13.72
CA LEU A 190 25.17 9.60 -14.60
C LEU A 190 26.44 9.15 -13.86
N LEU A 191 27.02 10.05 -13.00
CA LEU A 191 28.16 9.70 -12.16
C LEU A 191 27.75 8.67 -11.09
N VAL A 192 26.57 8.80 -10.50
CA VAL A 192 26.02 7.83 -9.54
C VAL A 192 25.88 6.46 -10.20
N ALA A 193 25.29 6.42 -11.42
CA ALA A 193 25.14 5.20 -12.20
C ALA A 193 26.49 4.53 -12.51
N TYR A 194 27.46 5.33 -12.99
CA TYR A 194 28.81 4.84 -13.23
C TYR A 194 29.46 4.30 -11.96
N THR A 195 29.50 5.10 -10.89
CA THR A 195 30.21 4.72 -9.66
C THR A 195 29.68 3.41 -9.07
N PHE A 196 28.37 3.31 -8.90
CA PHE A 196 27.79 2.16 -8.21
C PHE A 196 27.53 0.96 -9.12
N ILE A 197 27.02 1.18 -10.33
CA ILE A 197 26.72 0.07 -11.24
C ILE A 197 27.89 -0.17 -12.19
N GLY A 198 28.42 0.86 -12.82
CA GLY A 198 29.49 0.71 -13.82
C GLY A 198 30.84 0.29 -13.26
N ALA A 199 31.26 0.85 -12.11
CA ALA A 199 32.61 0.64 -11.59
C ALA A 199 32.68 -0.42 -10.48
N LEU A 200 31.67 -0.52 -9.62
CA LEU A 200 31.74 -1.34 -8.40
C LEU A 200 31.00 -2.68 -8.50
N VAL A 201 29.98 -2.78 -9.34
CA VAL A 201 29.18 -4.02 -9.47
C VAL A 201 29.82 -4.98 -10.46
N SER A 202 29.85 -6.25 -10.09
CA SER A 202 30.27 -7.33 -10.98
C SER A 202 29.07 -8.01 -11.65
N SER A 203 29.30 -8.71 -12.77
CA SER A 203 28.30 -9.50 -13.48
C SER A 203 27.65 -10.57 -12.60
N ASN A 204 28.43 -11.20 -11.72
CA ASN A 204 27.91 -12.19 -10.77
C ASN A 204 26.91 -11.57 -9.77
N GLN A 205 27.18 -10.35 -9.28
CA GLN A 205 26.27 -9.63 -8.40
C GLN A 205 24.97 -9.25 -9.12
N VAL A 206 25.07 -8.82 -10.38
CA VAL A 206 23.87 -8.52 -11.22
C VAL A 206 22.99 -9.77 -11.33
N THR A 207 23.59 -10.93 -11.65
CA THR A 207 22.88 -12.21 -11.76
C THR A 207 22.23 -12.60 -10.44
N ALA A 208 22.98 -12.56 -9.34
CA ALA A 208 22.46 -12.90 -8.01
C ALA A 208 21.28 -12.01 -7.58
N TRP A 209 21.36 -10.70 -7.85
CA TRP A 209 20.26 -9.78 -7.53
C TRP A 209 19.03 -9.98 -8.43
N LYS A 210 19.23 -10.34 -9.70
CA LYS A 210 18.16 -10.70 -10.62
C LYS A 210 17.41 -11.92 -10.12
N GLU A 211 18.12 -12.97 -9.74
CA GLU A 211 17.53 -14.20 -9.16
C GLU A 211 16.80 -13.93 -7.85
N ALA A 212 17.43 -13.15 -6.95
CA ALA A 212 16.81 -12.78 -5.68
C ALA A 212 15.53 -11.93 -5.86
N LYS A 213 15.47 -11.08 -6.90
CA LYS A 213 14.26 -10.35 -7.26
C LYS A 213 13.17 -11.30 -7.73
N ALA A 214 13.47 -12.20 -8.66
CA ALA A 214 12.53 -13.18 -9.18
C ALA A 214 11.94 -14.04 -8.05
N LYS A 215 12.80 -14.53 -7.13
CA LYS A 215 12.35 -15.28 -5.95
C LYS A 215 11.40 -14.49 -5.07
N ARG A 216 11.72 -13.22 -4.78
CA ARG A 216 10.83 -12.33 -3.98
C ARG A 216 9.48 -12.10 -4.64
N GLU A 217 9.44 -11.97 -5.97
CA GLU A 217 8.19 -11.80 -6.72
C GLU A 217 7.31 -13.06 -6.68
N ILE A 218 7.91 -14.25 -6.80
CA ILE A 218 7.21 -15.55 -6.66
C ILE A 218 6.63 -15.67 -5.24
N GLU A 219 7.44 -15.47 -4.20
CA GLU A 219 6.99 -15.55 -2.80
C GLU A 219 5.89 -14.53 -2.46
N ALA A 220 5.95 -13.33 -3.06
CA ALA A 220 4.90 -12.31 -2.90
C ALA A 220 3.59 -12.73 -3.58
N ALA A 221 3.68 -13.32 -4.79
CA ALA A 221 2.53 -13.83 -5.51
C ALA A 221 1.85 -14.99 -4.77
N GLU A 222 2.62 -15.94 -4.24
CA GLU A 222 2.11 -17.04 -3.43
C GLU A 222 1.41 -16.56 -2.15
N ARG A 223 2.02 -15.60 -1.43
CA ARG A 223 1.39 -14.99 -0.23
C ARG A 223 0.09 -14.30 -0.58
N ALA A 224 0.06 -13.58 -1.69
CA ALA A 224 -1.17 -12.93 -2.16
C ALA A 224 -2.25 -13.95 -2.55
N ALA A 225 -1.87 -15.07 -3.18
CA ALA A 225 -2.80 -16.17 -3.53
C ALA A 225 -3.39 -16.81 -2.28
N ARG A 226 -2.56 -17.18 -1.29
CA ARG A 226 -3.03 -17.75 0.00
C ARG A 226 -3.96 -16.77 0.74
N ALA A 227 -3.62 -15.49 0.80
CA ALA A 227 -4.48 -14.49 1.45
C ALA A 227 -5.85 -14.37 0.76
N ARG A 228 -5.93 -14.52 -0.57
CA ARG A 228 -7.20 -14.52 -1.32
C ARG A 228 -8.03 -15.78 -1.04
N GLU A 229 -7.40 -16.94 -0.94
CA GLU A 229 -8.10 -18.18 -0.59
C GLU A 229 -8.65 -18.13 0.83
N GLU A 230 -7.86 -17.67 1.80
CA GLU A 230 -8.31 -17.47 3.18
C GLU A 230 -9.48 -16.46 3.27
N ALA A 231 -9.41 -15.37 2.51
CA ALA A 231 -10.50 -14.39 2.48
C ALA A 231 -11.80 -14.99 1.93
N LYS A 232 -11.71 -15.79 0.85
CA LYS A 232 -12.87 -16.51 0.30
C LYS A 232 -13.44 -17.52 1.28
N ALA A 233 -12.57 -18.31 1.92
CA ALA A 233 -13.00 -19.31 2.90
C ALA A 233 -13.70 -18.65 4.11
N ARG A 234 -13.21 -17.49 4.58
CA ARG A 234 -13.85 -16.69 5.64
C ARG A 234 -15.22 -16.16 5.20
N GLU A 235 -15.32 -15.67 3.96
CA GLU A 235 -16.59 -15.18 3.42
C GLU A 235 -17.63 -16.29 3.30
N GLU A 236 -17.21 -17.47 2.81
CA GLU A 236 -18.09 -18.65 2.72
C GLU A 236 -18.52 -19.15 4.10
N ALA A 237 -17.59 -19.22 5.06
CA ALA A 237 -17.91 -19.60 6.44
C ALA A 237 -18.91 -18.61 7.07
N GLN A 238 -18.72 -17.31 6.85
CA GLN A 238 -19.65 -16.29 7.32
C GLN A 238 -21.02 -16.41 6.68
N LYS A 239 -21.10 -16.66 5.37
CA LYS A 239 -22.39 -16.90 4.68
C LYS A 239 -23.12 -18.12 5.23
N LYS A 240 -22.39 -19.20 5.52
CA LYS A 240 -22.96 -20.41 6.12
C LYS A 240 -23.47 -20.14 7.53
N GLU A 241 -22.65 -19.55 8.41
CA GLU A 241 -23.05 -19.16 9.77
C GLU A 241 -24.33 -18.28 9.72
N TRP A 242 -24.37 -17.35 8.77
CA TRP A 242 -25.51 -16.45 8.63
C TRP A 242 -26.78 -17.18 8.16
N ALA A 243 -26.66 -18.11 7.23
CA ALA A 243 -27.79 -18.92 6.74
C ALA A 243 -28.38 -19.82 7.84
N GLU A 244 -27.55 -20.33 8.74
CA GLU A 244 -27.92 -21.19 9.88
C GLU A 244 -28.41 -20.38 11.09
N LEU A 245 -28.36 -19.05 11.04
CA LEU A 245 -28.72 -18.20 12.14
C LEU A 245 -30.19 -18.39 12.55
N ASN A 246 -30.41 -18.79 13.80
CA ASN A 246 -31.74 -18.99 14.39
C ASN A 246 -31.74 -18.46 15.82
N VAL A 247 -32.27 -17.26 16.01
CA VAL A 247 -32.26 -16.53 17.28
C VAL A 247 -33.69 -16.33 17.76
N THR A 248 -33.93 -16.57 19.05
CA THR A 248 -35.20 -16.27 19.69
C THR A 248 -35.00 -15.10 20.67
N ILE A 249 -35.87 -14.10 20.57
CA ILE A 249 -35.88 -12.94 21.45
C ILE A 249 -37.10 -13.05 22.37
N GLU A 250 -36.85 -13.02 23.67
CA GLU A 250 -37.89 -13.09 24.71
C GLU A 250 -37.93 -11.81 25.52
N SER A 251 -39.08 -11.44 26.01
CA SER A 251 -39.29 -10.36 26.99
C SER A 251 -38.92 -10.81 28.42
N GLY A 252 -38.92 -9.91 29.39
CA GLY A 252 -38.62 -10.19 30.78
C GLY A 252 -39.52 -11.25 31.45
N ASN A 253 -40.71 -11.46 30.93
CA ASN A 253 -41.64 -12.50 31.36
C ASN A 253 -41.58 -13.79 30.51
N PHE A 254 -40.50 -13.98 29.77
CA PHE A 254 -40.21 -15.17 28.94
C PHE A 254 -41.16 -15.38 27.75
N SER A 255 -41.94 -14.40 27.36
CA SER A 255 -42.75 -14.45 26.13
C SER A 255 -41.86 -14.13 24.94
N THR A 256 -42.00 -14.92 23.85
CA THR A 256 -41.30 -14.64 22.61
C THR A 256 -41.84 -13.35 21.99
N ILE A 257 -40.97 -12.37 21.78
CA ILE A 257 -41.32 -11.06 21.16
C ILE A 257 -40.77 -10.93 19.75
N GLY A 258 -39.82 -11.80 19.36
CA GLY A 258 -39.28 -11.79 18.01
C GLY A 258 -38.35 -12.97 17.73
N ARG A 259 -37.91 -13.10 16.47
CA ARG A 259 -36.98 -14.11 15.98
C ARG A 259 -36.08 -13.53 14.91
N VAL A 260 -34.89 -14.12 14.76
CA VAL A 260 -34.02 -13.86 13.60
C VAL A 260 -33.67 -15.18 12.94
N ARG A 261 -33.98 -15.32 11.66
CA ARG A 261 -33.66 -16.51 10.86
C ARG A 261 -32.96 -16.12 9.57
N GLY A 262 -31.75 -16.61 9.34
CA GLY A 262 -30.96 -16.24 8.16
C GLY A 262 -30.81 -14.72 7.98
N GLY A 263 -30.79 -13.98 9.09
CA GLY A 263 -30.75 -12.51 9.10
C GLY A 263 -32.10 -11.81 8.96
N THR A 264 -33.20 -12.52 8.61
CA THR A 264 -34.56 -11.95 8.61
C THR A 264 -35.07 -11.81 10.05
N VAL A 265 -35.56 -10.64 10.40
CA VAL A 265 -36.10 -10.32 11.72
C VAL A 265 -37.61 -10.36 11.66
N GLU A 266 -38.23 -11.14 12.53
CA GLU A 266 -39.67 -11.36 12.63
C GLU A 266 -40.17 -10.92 14.01
N ASP A 267 -41.42 -10.43 14.07
CA ASP A 267 -42.16 -10.17 15.33
C ASP A 267 -42.74 -11.48 15.92
N SER A 268 -43.46 -11.37 17.04
CA SER A 268 -44.14 -12.48 17.71
C SER A 268 -45.24 -13.15 16.84
N SER A 269 -45.70 -12.46 15.82
CA SER A 269 -46.71 -12.93 14.86
C SER A 269 -46.10 -13.47 13.56
N PHE A 270 -44.79 -13.67 13.52
CA PHE A 270 -44.01 -14.13 12.35
C PHE A 270 -44.05 -13.18 11.15
N ARG A 271 -44.37 -11.91 11.37
CA ARG A 271 -44.28 -10.88 10.31
C ARG A 271 -42.88 -10.36 10.25
N THR A 272 -42.32 -10.25 9.05
CA THR A 272 -41.03 -9.62 8.84
C THR A 272 -41.07 -8.13 9.21
N ILE A 273 -40.25 -7.73 10.17
CA ILE A 273 -40.11 -6.36 10.65
C ILE A 273 -38.77 -5.74 10.25
N GLY A 274 -37.85 -6.53 9.71
CA GLY A 274 -36.55 -6.04 9.28
C GLY A 274 -35.58 -7.14 8.84
N ARG A 275 -34.37 -6.72 8.60
CA ARG A 275 -33.27 -7.63 8.24
C ARG A 275 -31.97 -7.16 8.86
N ILE A 276 -31.14 -8.11 9.29
CA ILE A 276 -29.76 -7.89 9.72
C ILE A 276 -28.86 -8.54 8.68
N LYS A 277 -27.92 -7.80 8.08
CA LYS A 277 -26.99 -8.30 7.07
C LYS A 277 -25.64 -8.72 7.70
N PRO A 278 -24.85 -9.58 7.04
CA PRO A 278 -23.51 -9.98 7.52
C PRO A 278 -22.54 -8.81 7.71
N ASP A 279 -22.69 -7.72 6.93
CA ASP A 279 -21.89 -6.50 7.05
C ASP A 279 -22.30 -5.58 8.22
N GLY A 280 -23.28 -6.04 9.02
CA GLY A 280 -23.83 -5.30 10.15
C GLY A 280 -24.92 -4.29 9.81
N THR A 281 -25.32 -4.15 8.54
CA THR A 281 -26.44 -3.28 8.15
C THR A 281 -27.75 -3.81 8.71
N VAL A 282 -28.54 -2.93 9.31
CA VAL A 282 -29.90 -3.21 9.83
C VAL A 282 -30.91 -2.46 8.97
N GLU A 283 -31.88 -3.20 8.43
CA GLU A 283 -32.94 -2.69 7.58
C GLU A 283 -34.29 -2.85 8.26
N ASP A 284 -35.27 -1.98 7.93
CA ASP A 284 -36.69 -2.12 8.30
C ASP A 284 -37.44 -3.11 7.38
N GLY A 285 -38.70 -3.38 7.66
CA GLY A 285 -39.56 -4.25 6.86
C GLY A 285 -39.77 -3.79 5.41
N SER A 286 -39.40 -2.57 5.07
CA SER A 286 -39.43 -1.99 3.71
C SER A 286 -38.04 -1.97 3.07
N PHE A 287 -37.06 -2.70 3.64
CA PHE A 287 -35.66 -2.78 3.18
C PHE A 287 -34.88 -1.45 3.19
N ARG A 288 -35.30 -0.47 3.99
CA ARG A 288 -34.55 0.77 4.19
C ARG A 288 -33.59 0.58 5.33
N THR A 289 -32.35 1.06 5.14
CA THR A 289 -31.35 1.05 6.19
C THR A 289 -31.77 1.97 7.33
N ILE A 290 -31.92 1.40 8.52
CA ILE A 290 -32.29 2.11 9.75
C ILE A 290 -31.14 2.19 10.74
N GLY A 291 -30.05 1.46 10.50
CA GLY A 291 -28.86 1.48 11.34
C GLY A 291 -27.76 0.56 10.80
N ARG A 292 -26.62 0.61 11.48
CA ARG A 292 -25.49 -0.28 11.18
C ARG A 292 -24.70 -0.59 12.45
N ILE A 293 -24.28 -1.84 12.56
CA ILE A 293 -23.35 -2.31 13.61
C ILE A 293 -21.97 -2.46 12.97
N LYS A 294 -21.00 -1.64 13.37
CA LYS A 294 -19.63 -1.66 12.85
C LYS A 294 -18.62 -1.85 13.98
N GLY A 295 -18.13 -3.09 14.11
CA GLY A 295 -17.28 -3.46 15.25
C GLY A 295 -18.02 -3.29 16.56
N ASN A 296 -17.61 -2.33 17.40
CA ASN A 296 -18.27 -2.00 18.66
C ASN A 296 -19.29 -0.86 18.53
N THR A 297 -19.39 -0.21 17.39
CA THR A 297 -20.20 1.01 17.20
C THR A 297 -21.56 0.68 16.63
N VAL A 298 -22.60 1.29 17.18
CA VAL A 298 -23.98 1.27 16.67
C VAL A 298 -24.27 2.62 16.05
N GLU A 299 -24.67 2.62 14.78
CA GLU A 299 -24.97 3.82 14.00
C GLU A 299 -26.46 3.84 13.62
N ASP A 300 -27.05 5.03 13.49
CA ASP A 300 -28.40 5.23 12.95
C ASP A 300 -28.43 5.15 11.41
N GLY A 301 -29.61 5.30 10.79
CA GLY A 301 -29.78 5.29 9.35
C GLY A 301 -29.06 6.43 8.60
N SER A 302 -28.58 7.44 9.31
CA SER A 302 -27.74 8.54 8.80
C SER A 302 -26.24 8.31 9.08
N PHE A 303 -25.88 7.13 9.56
CA PHE A 303 -24.50 6.73 9.93
C PHE A 303 -23.90 7.55 11.09
N ARG A 304 -24.71 8.14 11.94
CA ARG A 304 -24.26 8.78 13.17
C ARG A 304 -24.20 7.73 14.28
N THR A 305 -23.13 7.78 15.08
CA THR A 305 -22.98 6.91 16.24
C THR A 305 -24.06 7.26 17.28
N ILE A 306 -24.91 6.29 17.61
CA ILE A 306 -25.96 6.39 18.62
C ILE A 306 -25.64 5.56 19.87
N GLY A 307 -24.66 4.67 19.80
CA GLY A 307 -24.24 3.85 20.92
C GLY A 307 -23.07 2.95 20.61
N ARG A 308 -22.72 2.13 21.60
CA ARG A 308 -21.64 1.12 21.48
C ARG A 308 -22.06 -0.18 22.15
N PHE A 309 -21.49 -1.29 21.68
CA PHE A 309 -21.64 -2.61 22.25
C PHE A 309 -20.30 -3.37 22.20
N ASP A 310 -19.73 -3.68 23.34
CA ASP A 310 -18.44 -4.38 23.45
C ASP A 310 -18.57 -5.91 23.46
N GLY A 311 -19.79 -6.43 23.46
CA GLY A 311 -20.15 -7.85 23.62
C GLY A 311 -20.80 -8.16 24.96
N ARG A 312 -20.75 -7.22 25.92
CA ARG A 312 -21.37 -7.32 27.25
C ARG A 312 -22.21 -6.11 27.59
N THR A 313 -21.65 -4.91 27.36
CA THR A 313 -22.27 -3.65 27.79
C THR A 313 -22.73 -2.87 26.57
N PHE A 314 -23.97 -2.42 26.62
CA PHE A 314 -24.54 -1.50 25.64
C PHE A 314 -24.50 -0.09 26.23
N GLU A 315 -23.89 0.84 25.51
CA GLU A 315 -23.74 2.25 25.90
C GLU A 315 -24.42 3.18 24.90
N ASP A 316 -24.94 4.32 25.39
CA ASP A 316 -25.42 5.39 24.51
C ASP A 316 -24.25 6.21 23.91
N SER A 317 -24.59 7.22 23.09
CA SER A 317 -23.59 8.11 22.49
C SER A 317 -22.79 8.94 23.48
N SER A 318 -23.23 9.02 24.75
CA SER A 318 -22.55 9.70 25.87
C SER A 318 -21.76 8.73 26.77
N PHE A 319 -21.56 7.48 26.32
CA PHE A 319 -20.86 6.41 27.05
C PHE A 319 -21.55 6.00 28.36
N ARG A 320 -22.83 6.26 28.52
CA ARG A 320 -23.59 5.75 29.66
C ARG A 320 -24.11 4.36 29.35
N THR A 321 -23.97 3.45 30.29
CA THR A 321 -24.54 2.10 30.17
C THR A 321 -26.06 2.18 30.11
N VAL A 322 -26.62 1.65 29.00
CA VAL A 322 -28.09 1.55 28.81
C VAL A 322 -28.58 0.11 28.95
N GLY A 323 -27.69 -0.86 28.89
CA GLY A 323 -28.03 -2.26 29.09
C GLY A 323 -26.80 -3.17 29.15
N ARG A 324 -27.07 -4.45 29.50
CA ARG A 324 -26.04 -5.50 29.54
C ARG A 324 -26.57 -6.77 28.89
N PHE A 325 -25.62 -7.55 28.37
CA PHE A 325 -25.86 -8.89 27.84
C PHE A 325 -24.90 -9.88 28.46
N SER A 326 -25.43 -10.93 29.11
CA SER A 326 -24.65 -11.98 29.70
C SER A 326 -25.39 -13.32 29.63
N GLY A 327 -24.74 -14.37 29.05
CA GLY A 327 -25.32 -15.70 28.99
C GLY A 327 -26.71 -15.78 28.33
N GLY A 328 -26.97 -14.89 27.34
CA GLY A 328 -28.27 -14.81 26.69
C GLY A 328 -29.29 -13.92 27.41
N THR A 329 -29.00 -13.44 28.62
CA THR A 329 -29.86 -12.53 29.39
C THR A 329 -29.57 -11.09 29.02
N VAL A 330 -30.65 -10.30 28.86
CA VAL A 330 -30.62 -8.87 28.61
C VAL A 330 -31.08 -8.15 29.85
N GLU A 331 -30.27 -7.24 30.36
CA GLU A 331 -30.55 -6.44 31.56
C GLU A 331 -30.57 -4.93 31.20
N ASP A 332 -31.37 -4.16 31.93
CA ASP A 332 -31.33 -2.69 31.88
C ASP A 332 -30.11 -2.11 32.67
N SER A 333 -29.99 -0.79 32.70
CA SER A 333 -28.95 -0.08 33.43
C SER A 333 -28.99 -0.33 34.93
N SER A 334 -30.11 -0.79 35.49
CA SER A 334 -30.35 -1.10 36.91
C SER A 334 -30.20 -2.57 37.22
N PHE A 335 -29.63 -3.39 36.31
CA PHE A 335 -29.43 -4.84 36.43
C PHE A 335 -30.74 -5.65 36.53
N ARG A 336 -31.87 -5.12 36.12
CA ARG A 336 -33.10 -5.88 36.03
C ARG A 336 -33.15 -6.60 34.67
N THR A 337 -33.49 -7.87 34.69
CA THR A 337 -33.72 -8.64 33.46
C THR A 337 -34.90 -8.09 32.72
N ILE A 338 -34.71 -7.62 31.47
CA ILE A 338 -35.73 -7.09 30.58
C ILE A 338 -36.03 -8.04 29.42
N GLY A 339 -35.20 -9.05 29.22
CA GLY A 339 -35.39 -10.05 28.18
C GLY A 339 -34.28 -11.05 28.03
N ARG A 340 -34.35 -11.83 26.93
CA ARG A 340 -33.34 -12.80 26.55
C ARG A 340 -33.15 -12.82 25.05
N ILE A 341 -31.90 -13.09 24.62
CA ILE A 341 -31.52 -13.37 23.23
C ILE A 341 -30.84 -14.75 23.23
N LYS A 342 -31.49 -15.72 22.64
CA LYS A 342 -31.05 -17.12 22.62
C LYS A 342 -30.67 -17.57 21.22
N GLY A 343 -29.70 -18.49 21.10
CA GLY A 343 -29.31 -19.11 19.80
C GLY A 343 -28.20 -18.37 19.09
N THR A 344 -27.58 -17.33 19.70
CA THR A 344 -26.41 -16.65 19.13
C THR A 344 -25.54 -16.04 20.20
N THR A 345 -24.24 -16.03 19.92
CA THR A 345 -23.22 -15.19 20.59
C THR A 345 -22.60 -14.20 19.62
N ASN A 346 -23.05 -14.18 18.36
CA ASN A 346 -22.56 -13.27 17.35
C ASN A 346 -22.87 -11.82 17.77
N LYS A 347 -21.81 -11.05 18.01
CA LYS A 347 -21.88 -9.71 18.55
C LYS A 347 -22.73 -8.75 17.73
N THR A 348 -22.63 -8.83 16.39
CA THR A 348 -23.41 -8.02 15.47
C THR A 348 -24.90 -8.30 15.61
N VAL A 349 -25.28 -9.58 15.69
CA VAL A 349 -26.68 -9.99 15.82
C VAL A 349 -27.23 -9.60 17.17
N VAL A 350 -26.46 -9.83 18.26
CA VAL A 350 -26.86 -9.41 19.63
C VAL A 350 -27.06 -7.90 19.68
N ALA A 351 -26.13 -7.09 19.15
CA ALA A 351 -26.26 -5.64 19.12
C ALA A 351 -27.50 -5.18 18.34
N ALA A 352 -27.76 -5.80 17.16
CA ALA A 352 -28.92 -5.47 16.34
C ALA A 352 -30.24 -5.86 17.04
N CYS A 353 -30.30 -7.02 17.73
CA CYS A 353 -31.46 -7.41 18.52
C CYS A 353 -31.71 -6.45 19.70
N PHE A 354 -30.64 -6.00 20.39
CA PHE A 354 -30.74 -4.96 21.41
C PHE A 354 -31.39 -3.69 20.85
N TYR A 355 -30.84 -3.21 19.72
CA TYR A 355 -31.33 -2.00 19.07
C TYR A 355 -32.80 -2.12 18.66
N LEU A 356 -33.19 -3.24 18.05
CA LEU A 356 -34.53 -3.41 17.49
C LEU A 356 -35.61 -3.67 18.53
N PHE A 357 -35.30 -4.44 19.58
CA PHE A 357 -36.33 -4.96 20.50
C PHE A 357 -36.35 -4.33 21.88
N PHE A 358 -35.21 -3.75 22.31
CA PHE A 358 -35.12 -3.27 23.69
C PHE A 358 -34.81 -1.78 23.82
N PHE A 359 -33.97 -1.22 22.92
CA PHE A 359 -33.41 0.12 23.13
C PHE A 359 -33.57 1.09 21.97
N LYS A 360 -34.26 0.72 20.90
CA LYS A 360 -34.47 1.56 19.72
C LYS A 360 -34.99 2.96 20.08
N ASP A 361 -36.03 3.01 20.91
CA ASP A 361 -36.66 4.26 21.29
C ASP A 361 -35.80 5.09 22.27
N GLN A 362 -34.98 4.44 23.09
CA GLN A 362 -34.07 5.11 24.02
C GLN A 362 -32.80 5.69 23.31
N LEU A 363 -32.40 5.08 22.21
CA LEU A 363 -31.21 5.51 21.46
C LEU A 363 -31.52 6.61 20.42
N ASN A 364 -32.75 6.63 19.85
CA ASN A 364 -33.13 7.58 18.81
C ASN A 364 -33.74 8.88 19.36
N ASN A 365 -34.11 8.93 20.64
CA ASN A 365 -34.77 10.11 21.28
C ASN A 365 -33.77 11.07 21.94
N LYS A 366 -32.48 11.00 21.58
CA LYS A 366 -31.41 11.92 21.97
C LYS A 366 -30.69 12.46 20.74
#